data_68ddd65edacc56e98c5ff23edfa9b17a
#
_entry.id   68ddd65edacc56e98c5ff23edfa9b17a
#
_cell.length_a   1.000
_cell.length_b   1.000
_cell.length_c   1.000
_cell.angle_alpha   90.00
_cell.angle_beta   90.00
_cell.angle_gamma   90.00
#
_symmetry.space_group_name_H-M   'P 1'
#
loop_
_entity.id
_entity.type
_entity.pdbx_description
1 polymer ?
#
loop_
_entity_poly.entity_id
_entity_poly.type
_entity_poly.pdbx_seq_one_letter_code
_entity_poly.pdbx_strand_id
1 'polypeptide(L)'
;MKVYQAFAFLSIFIILFYNCSLPADDEKKGELGGGDTITPELPWEGEMDKFTINSKEGIHLNDPQEDAGTAYVTIPSTSIKNTRWEFGVHLTFNPSANNYARFYLTSSSNILSGNLNGYYIQIGGAKDNVALYRQNGEQSKLLASGRELMKGDSSPKLYIKVERDNNGYWTFWTRLESENEYVKEKQIKDTDIQTSRYCGIYCIYTKTRCKGFSFHHIQLS
;
A
#
# COMPACT_ATOMS: atom_id res chain seq x y z
N MET A 1 -36.60 -7.65 63.44
CA MET A 1 -35.52 -8.52 62.99
C MET A 1 -36.08 -9.42 61.89
N LYS A 2 -35.84 -9.08 60.60
CA LYS A 2 -36.25 -9.91 59.49
C LYS A 2 -34.99 -10.24 58.70
N VAL A 3 -34.66 -11.52 58.64
CA VAL A 3 -33.55 -12.10 57.92
C VAL A 3 -33.99 -12.34 56.48
N TYR A 4 -33.31 -11.75 55.52
CA TYR A 4 -33.50 -12.08 54.08
C TYR A 4 -32.42 -13.04 53.64
N GLN A 5 -32.83 -14.24 53.25
CA GLN A 5 -31.99 -15.23 52.58
C GLN A 5 -31.81 -14.84 51.12
N ALA A 6 -30.56 -14.76 50.66
CA ALA A 6 -30.20 -14.60 49.28
C ALA A 6 -30.09 -15.97 48.63
N PHE A 7 -30.89 -16.20 47.57
CA PHE A 7 -30.77 -17.36 46.70
C PHE A 7 -29.78 -17.03 45.58
N ALA A 8 -28.68 -17.77 45.54
CA ALA A 8 -27.73 -17.74 44.42
C ALA A 8 -28.21 -18.71 43.33
N PHE A 9 -28.54 -18.20 42.16
CA PHE A 9 -28.79 -19.01 40.97
C PHE A 9 -27.47 -19.33 40.28
N LEU A 10 -27.09 -20.61 40.31
CA LEU A 10 -25.95 -21.17 39.58
C LEU A 10 -26.45 -21.58 38.19
N SER A 11 -26.14 -20.78 37.15
CA SER A 11 -26.42 -21.14 35.76
C SER A 11 -25.31 -22.01 35.22
N ILE A 12 -25.59 -23.28 35.02
CA ILE A 12 -24.71 -24.26 34.37
C ILE A 12 -24.86 -24.05 32.86
N PHE A 13 -23.81 -23.54 32.21
CA PHE A 13 -23.68 -23.52 30.76
C PHE A 13 -23.14 -24.88 30.28
N ILE A 14 -24.01 -25.68 29.65
CA ILE A 14 -23.60 -26.91 28.96
C ILE A 14 -23.08 -26.52 27.57
N ILE A 15 -21.76 -26.60 27.38
CA ILE A 15 -21.15 -26.46 26.06
C ILE A 15 -21.18 -27.84 25.38
N LEU A 16 -22.02 -28.00 24.37
CA LEU A 16 -22.04 -29.16 23.48
C LEU A 16 -20.93 -29.02 22.45
N PHE A 17 -19.88 -29.81 22.60
CA PHE A 17 -18.86 -30.00 21.56
C PHE A 17 -19.44 -30.94 20.49
N TYR A 18 -19.70 -30.40 19.29
CA TYR A 18 -19.88 -31.23 18.11
C TYR A 18 -18.50 -31.58 17.55
N ASN A 19 -18.10 -32.82 17.78
CA ASN A 19 -16.96 -33.43 17.05
C ASN A 19 -17.41 -33.70 15.61
N CYS A 20 -16.96 -32.86 14.67
CA CYS A 20 -16.99 -33.19 13.25
C CYS A 20 -15.61 -33.74 12.88
N SER A 21 -15.49 -35.07 12.77
CA SER A 21 -14.31 -35.74 12.25
C SER A 21 -14.28 -35.59 10.72
N LEU A 22 -13.27 -34.90 10.22
CA LEU A 22 -12.91 -34.89 8.80
C LEU A 22 -11.91 -36.05 8.51
N PRO A 23 -11.99 -36.69 7.35
CA PRO A 23 -11.05 -37.72 6.96
C PRO A 23 -9.65 -37.16 6.70
N ALA A 24 -8.65 -37.92 7.12
CA ALA A 24 -7.25 -37.65 6.84
C ALA A 24 -6.95 -37.90 5.36
N ASP A 25 -6.36 -36.95 4.68
CA ASP A 25 -5.60 -37.19 3.47
C ASP A 25 -4.40 -36.22 3.34
N ASP A 26 -3.26 -36.89 3.24
CA ASP A 26 -1.97 -36.55 2.65
C ASP A 26 -1.22 -35.26 3.06
N GLU A 27 -0.11 -35.55 3.76
CA GLU A 27 1.04 -34.66 3.95
C GLU A 27 1.58 -34.06 2.63
N LYS A 28 1.48 -32.73 2.50
CA LYS A 28 2.44 -31.95 1.72
C LYS A 28 3.09 -30.92 2.63
N LYS A 29 4.41 -31.03 2.78
CA LYS A 29 5.30 -30.09 3.45
C LYS A 29 4.98 -28.67 3.01
N GLY A 30 4.54 -27.83 3.98
CA GLY A 30 4.28 -26.42 3.78
C GLY A 30 5.55 -25.61 3.86
N GLU A 31 5.70 -24.71 2.94
CA GLU A 31 6.60 -23.55 3.02
C GLU A 31 6.00 -22.50 3.96
N LEU A 32 6.81 -22.04 4.92
CA LEU A 32 6.55 -20.90 5.80
C LEU A 32 6.75 -19.60 5.00
N GLY A 33 5.73 -18.80 4.90
CA GLY A 33 5.84 -17.47 4.27
C GLY A 33 4.48 -16.82 3.98
N GLY A 34 3.61 -16.69 4.99
CA GLY A 34 2.32 -16.04 4.81
C GLY A 34 2.38 -14.53 5.09
N GLY A 35 2.86 -13.73 4.14
CA GLY A 35 2.48 -12.33 4.05
C GLY A 35 1.24 -12.24 3.16
N ASP A 36 0.21 -11.53 3.59
CA ASP A 36 -0.97 -11.29 2.75
C ASP A 36 -0.52 -10.53 1.49
N THR A 37 -0.44 -11.25 0.38
CA THR A 37 -0.21 -10.64 -0.93
C THR A 37 -1.50 -9.94 -1.32
N ILE A 38 -1.46 -8.62 -1.47
CA ILE A 38 -2.58 -7.87 -2.06
C ILE A 38 -2.65 -8.28 -3.52
N THR A 39 -3.49 -9.26 -3.81
CA THR A 39 -3.78 -9.67 -5.18
C THR A 39 -4.78 -8.70 -5.80
N PRO A 40 -4.84 -8.59 -7.14
CA PRO A 40 -5.85 -7.82 -7.84
C PRO A 40 -7.32 -8.22 -7.57
N GLU A 41 -7.55 -9.32 -6.87
CA GLU A 41 -8.89 -9.76 -6.44
C GLU A 41 -9.46 -8.97 -5.25
N LEU A 42 -8.65 -8.11 -4.61
CA LEU A 42 -9.15 -7.20 -3.58
C LEU A 42 -10.09 -6.16 -4.20
N PRO A 43 -11.10 -5.69 -3.43
CA PRO A 43 -12.08 -4.72 -3.91
C PRO A 43 -11.43 -3.34 -4.10
N TRP A 44 -10.77 -3.16 -5.24
CA TRP A 44 -10.28 -1.86 -5.66
C TRP A 44 -11.46 -0.93 -5.94
N GLU A 45 -11.33 0.30 -5.51
CA GLU A 45 -12.30 1.38 -5.68
C GLU A 45 -11.64 2.59 -6.34
N GLY A 46 -12.43 3.53 -6.86
CA GLY A 46 -11.94 4.77 -7.45
C GLY A 46 -12.21 4.83 -8.95
N GLU A 47 -11.27 5.34 -9.72
CA GLU A 47 -11.42 5.55 -11.17
C GLU A 47 -11.08 4.27 -11.96
N MET A 48 -11.85 3.20 -11.69
CA MET A 48 -11.62 1.84 -12.21
C MET A 48 -11.63 1.77 -13.74
N ASP A 49 -12.33 2.67 -14.41
CA ASP A 49 -12.38 2.80 -15.86
C ASP A 49 -11.03 3.25 -16.47
N LYS A 50 -10.16 3.85 -15.66
CA LYS A 50 -8.81 4.27 -16.06
C LYS A 50 -7.72 3.25 -15.75
N PHE A 51 -8.05 2.11 -15.16
CA PHE A 51 -7.08 1.10 -14.80
C PHE A 51 -7.44 -0.28 -15.34
N THR A 52 -6.43 -1.01 -15.76
CA THR A 52 -6.53 -2.46 -15.97
C THR A 52 -5.93 -3.15 -14.76
N ILE A 53 -6.72 -3.99 -14.08
CA ILE A 53 -6.31 -4.72 -12.89
C ILE A 53 -6.40 -6.22 -13.16
N ASN A 54 -5.29 -6.91 -12.97
CA ASN A 54 -5.22 -8.34 -13.28
C ASN A 54 -4.25 -9.04 -12.30
N SER A 55 -4.63 -10.27 -11.87
CA SER A 55 -3.92 -11.02 -10.84
C SER A 55 -2.47 -11.40 -11.19
N LYS A 56 -2.13 -11.47 -12.47
CA LYS A 56 -0.80 -11.87 -12.95
C LYS A 56 0.09 -10.67 -13.27
N GLU A 57 -0.50 -9.63 -13.86
CA GLU A 57 0.23 -8.49 -14.40
C GLU A 57 0.25 -7.29 -13.46
N GLY A 58 -0.68 -7.26 -12.50
CA GLY A 58 -0.81 -6.17 -11.54
C GLY A 58 -1.82 -5.10 -11.95
N ILE A 59 -1.51 -3.86 -11.62
CA ILE A 59 -2.35 -2.68 -11.83
C ILE A 59 -1.67 -1.78 -12.85
N HIS A 60 -2.34 -1.49 -13.95
CA HIS A 60 -1.82 -0.66 -15.03
C HIS A 60 -2.73 0.54 -15.25
N LEU A 61 -2.15 1.74 -15.31
CA LEU A 61 -2.88 2.90 -15.80
C LEU A 61 -3.15 2.72 -17.30
N ASN A 62 -4.42 2.83 -17.68
CA ASN A 62 -4.90 2.71 -19.06
C ASN A 62 -6.07 3.68 -19.29
N ASP A 63 -5.79 4.99 -19.18
CA ASP A 63 -6.82 6.03 -19.34
C ASP A 63 -7.38 6.00 -20.77
N PRO A 64 -8.68 5.68 -20.95
CA PRO A 64 -9.31 5.58 -22.27
C PRO A 64 -9.49 6.93 -22.96
N GLN A 65 -9.45 8.03 -22.21
CA GLN A 65 -9.54 9.39 -22.78
C GLN A 65 -8.25 9.83 -23.47
N GLU A 66 -7.13 9.20 -23.10
CA GLU A 66 -5.79 9.53 -23.64
C GLU A 66 -5.42 11.01 -23.51
N ASP A 67 -5.85 11.64 -22.42
CA ASP A 67 -5.54 13.04 -22.11
C ASP A 67 -4.57 13.17 -20.93
N ALA A 68 -4.09 14.38 -20.69
CA ALA A 68 -3.34 14.69 -19.47
C ALA A 68 -4.31 14.73 -18.28
N GLY A 69 -3.87 14.21 -17.14
CA GLY A 69 -4.74 14.17 -15.97
C GLY A 69 -4.14 13.49 -14.75
N THR A 70 -5.04 13.04 -13.93
CA THR A 70 -4.75 12.22 -12.76
C THR A 70 -5.71 11.02 -12.73
N ALA A 71 -5.26 9.95 -12.10
CA ALA A 71 -6.12 8.79 -11.86
C ALA A 71 -5.70 8.09 -10.55
N TYR A 72 -6.67 7.52 -9.85
CA TYR A 72 -6.40 6.78 -8.62
C TYR A 72 -7.29 5.54 -8.45
N VAL A 73 -6.74 4.58 -7.73
CA VAL A 73 -7.46 3.44 -7.17
C VAL A 73 -7.04 3.20 -5.74
N THR A 74 -7.96 2.75 -4.91
CA THR A 74 -7.77 2.51 -3.47
C THR A 74 -8.34 1.17 -3.04
N ILE A 75 -7.85 0.69 -1.91
CA ILE A 75 -8.44 -0.42 -1.16
C ILE A 75 -8.64 0.00 0.30
N PRO A 76 -9.66 -0.51 1.00
CA PRO A 76 -9.78 -0.36 2.44
C PRO A 76 -8.54 -0.93 3.16
N SER A 77 -7.92 -0.13 4.03
CA SER A 77 -6.79 -0.57 4.85
C SER A 77 -6.67 0.27 6.10
N THR A 78 -6.69 -0.39 7.26
CA THR A 78 -6.46 0.25 8.57
C THR A 78 -5.01 0.10 9.04
N SER A 79 -4.16 -0.54 8.25
CA SER A 79 -2.76 -0.81 8.57
C SER A 79 -1.94 0.47 8.62
N ILE A 80 -1.27 0.70 9.74
CA ILE A 80 -0.40 1.86 9.94
C ILE A 80 0.71 1.62 10.97
N LYS A 81 0.50 0.76 11.98
CA LYS A 81 1.49 0.45 13.02
C LYS A 81 2.04 -0.94 12.78
N ASN A 82 3.36 -1.08 12.92
CA ASN A 82 4.06 -2.34 12.71
C ASN A 82 3.67 -2.97 11.36
N THR A 83 3.71 -2.16 10.32
CA THR A 83 3.26 -2.53 8.98
C THR A 83 4.39 -2.41 7.99
N ARG A 84 4.43 -3.35 7.05
CA ARG A 84 5.31 -3.37 5.90
C ARG A 84 4.50 -3.31 4.61
N TRP A 85 4.89 -2.43 3.72
CA TRP A 85 4.41 -2.32 2.34
C TRP A 85 5.56 -2.68 1.41
N GLU A 86 5.31 -3.52 0.44
CA GLU A 86 6.27 -3.88 -0.59
C GLU A 86 5.58 -3.97 -1.94
N PHE A 87 6.16 -3.38 -2.97
CA PHE A 87 5.59 -3.37 -4.31
C PHE A 87 6.65 -3.07 -5.38
N GLY A 88 6.39 -3.56 -6.58
CA GLY A 88 7.16 -3.22 -7.77
C GLY A 88 6.48 -2.12 -8.58
N VAL A 89 7.27 -1.31 -9.28
CA VAL A 89 6.82 -0.25 -10.17
C VAL A 89 7.60 -0.32 -11.48
N HIS A 90 6.90 -0.17 -12.59
CA HIS A 90 7.49 0.05 -13.89
C HIS A 90 6.87 1.32 -14.51
N LEU A 91 7.71 2.27 -14.89
CA LEU A 91 7.34 3.44 -15.68
C LEU A 91 7.93 3.28 -17.07
N THR A 92 7.12 3.41 -18.13
CA THR A 92 7.61 3.29 -19.51
C THR A 92 8.13 4.63 -20.07
N PHE A 93 8.66 5.47 -19.19
CA PHE A 93 9.17 6.80 -19.52
C PHE A 93 10.13 7.29 -18.43
N ASN A 94 10.98 8.26 -18.75
CA ASN A 94 11.73 9.01 -17.74
C ASN A 94 10.79 9.91 -16.94
N PRO A 95 10.70 9.77 -15.60
CA PRO A 95 9.83 10.60 -14.76
C PRO A 95 10.11 12.10 -14.90
N SER A 96 9.14 12.90 -14.49
CA SER A 96 9.27 14.36 -14.53
C SER A 96 8.30 15.02 -13.53
N ALA A 97 8.38 16.35 -13.39
CA ALA A 97 7.46 17.10 -12.54
C ALA A 97 5.97 16.92 -12.89
N ASN A 98 5.67 16.52 -14.14
CA ASN A 98 4.31 16.31 -14.64
C ASN A 98 3.97 14.83 -14.86
N ASN A 99 4.91 13.92 -14.62
CA ASN A 99 4.73 12.47 -14.83
C ASN A 99 5.39 11.72 -13.69
N TYR A 100 4.60 11.36 -12.68
CA TYR A 100 5.04 10.65 -11.49
C TYR A 100 3.87 9.94 -10.81
N ALA A 101 4.17 9.04 -9.90
CA ALA A 101 3.16 8.35 -9.11
C ALA A 101 3.31 8.62 -7.62
N ARG A 102 2.23 8.41 -6.88
CA ARG A 102 2.21 8.30 -5.42
C ARG A 102 1.60 6.96 -5.05
N PHE A 103 2.29 6.22 -4.19
CA PHE A 103 1.69 5.08 -3.52
C PHE A 103 1.34 5.51 -2.10
N TYR A 104 0.04 5.70 -1.84
CA TYR A 104 -0.46 6.02 -0.51
C TYR A 104 -0.38 4.77 0.37
N LEU A 105 0.54 4.79 1.33
CA LEU A 105 0.70 3.76 2.34
C LEU A 105 -0.49 3.77 3.29
N THR A 106 -0.96 4.99 3.59
CA THR A 106 -2.13 5.25 4.44
C THR A 106 -2.90 6.45 3.91
N SER A 107 -4.21 6.43 4.02
CA SER A 107 -5.09 7.55 3.69
C SER A 107 -6.33 7.56 4.56
N SER A 108 -6.80 8.75 4.93
CA SER A 108 -8.09 8.97 5.60
C SER A 108 -9.28 8.96 4.64
N SER A 109 -9.03 9.03 3.32
CA SER A 109 -10.03 9.12 2.26
C SER A 109 -9.76 8.09 1.16
N ASN A 110 -10.81 7.59 0.52
CA ASN A 110 -10.72 6.81 -0.72
C ASN A 110 -10.53 7.68 -1.97
N ILE A 111 -10.68 9.00 -1.86
CA ILE A 111 -10.42 9.96 -2.94
C ILE A 111 -9.01 10.51 -2.74
N LEU A 112 -8.04 10.08 -3.56
CA LEU A 112 -6.63 10.44 -3.39
C LEU A 112 -6.26 11.77 -4.05
N SER A 113 -7.12 12.34 -4.88
CA SER A 113 -6.91 13.62 -5.55
C SER A 113 -7.27 14.85 -4.70
N GLY A 114 -7.78 14.64 -3.48
CA GLY A 114 -8.36 15.69 -2.66
C GLY A 114 -7.67 15.91 -1.32
N ASN A 115 -8.45 16.50 -0.44
CA ASN A 115 -8.08 16.80 0.94
C ASN A 115 -8.11 15.51 1.77
N LEU A 116 -6.96 15.06 2.24
CA LEU A 116 -6.83 13.85 3.06
C LEU A 116 -5.65 13.94 4.02
N ASN A 117 -5.62 13.05 5.01
CA ASN A 117 -4.48 12.85 5.90
C ASN A 117 -3.88 11.47 5.63
N GLY A 118 -2.58 11.39 5.36
CA GLY A 118 -1.93 10.13 5.05
C GLY A 118 -0.43 10.26 4.82
N TYR A 119 0.21 9.11 4.61
CA TYR A 119 1.60 9.01 4.18
C TYR A 119 1.66 8.36 2.81
N TYR A 120 2.52 8.87 1.95
CA TYR A 120 2.74 8.28 0.63
C TYR A 120 4.21 8.26 0.24
N ILE A 121 4.55 7.31 -0.61
CA ILE A 121 5.79 7.29 -1.39
C ILE A 121 5.52 7.95 -2.73
N GLN A 122 6.27 9.01 -3.04
CA GLN A 122 6.35 9.55 -4.39
C GLN A 122 7.42 8.83 -5.17
N ILE A 123 7.11 8.45 -6.40
CA ILE A 123 7.96 7.70 -7.32
C ILE A 123 8.15 8.55 -8.56
N GLY A 124 9.38 9.03 -8.77
CA GLY A 124 9.69 9.99 -9.81
C GLY A 124 9.47 11.44 -9.38
N GLY A 125 9.02 12.27 -10.32
CA GLY A 125 8.94 13.70 -10.16
C GLY A 125 10.22 14.40 -10.67
N ALA A 126 10.41 15.67 -10.32
CA ALA A 126 11.53 16.48 -10.81
C ALA A 126 12.92 15.99 -10.34
N LYS A 127 12.98 15.08 -9.36
CA LYS A 127 14.25 14.56 -8.81
C LYS A 127 14.53 13.12 -9.22
N ASP A 128 13.67 12.49 -10.01
CA ASP A 128 13.83 11.11 -10.47
C ASP A 128 14.15 10.12 -9.36
N ASN A 129 13.53 10.32 -8.19
CA ASN A 129 13.80 9.54 -6.99
C ASN A 129 12.54 8.96 -6.36
N VAL A 130 12.76 8.19 -5.29
CA VAL A 130 11.70 7.74 -4.37
C VAL A 130 11.77 8.58 -3.11
N ALA A 131 10.65 9.12 -2.65
CA ALA A 131 10.61 9.99 -1.48
C ALA A 131 9.34 9.77 -0.64
N LEU A 132 9.51 9.81 0.69
CA LEU A 132 8.41 9.68 1.65
C LEU A 132 7.86 11.06 2.00
N TYR A 133 6.53 11.18 1.92
CA TYR A 133 5.79 12.37 2.27
C TYR A 133 4.70 12.08 3.30
N ARG A 134 4.35 13.11 4.06
CA ARG A 134 3.11 13.20 4.81
C ARG A 134 2.20 14.24 4.17
N GLN A 135 0.94 13.91 3.99
CA GLN A 135 -0.12 14.83 3.57
C GLN A 135 -1.03 15.16 4.76
N ASN A 136 -1.26 16.43 4.99
CA ASN A 136 -2.25 16.98 5.92
C ASN A 136 -3.16 17.91 5.14
N GLY A 137 -4.40 17.48 4.93
CA GLY A 137 -5.33 18.21 4.08
C GLY A 137 -4.82 18.24 2.64
N GLU A 138 -4.65 19.44 2.09
CA GLU A 138 -4.10 19.68 0.75
C GLU A 138 -2.57 19.81 0.74
N GLN A 139 -1.95 19.94 1.91
CA GLN A 139 -0.52 20.22 2.02
C GLN A 139 0.29 18.94 2.18
N SER A 140 1.35 18.82 1.39
CA SER A 140 2.31 17.72 1.49
C SER A 140 3.65 18.20 2.04
N LYS A 141 4.19 17.48 3.02
CA LYS A 141 5.50 17.71 3.61
C LYS A 141 6.43 16.57 3.25
N LEU A 142 7.56 16.88 2.62
CA LEU A 142 8.65 15.92 2.41
C LEU A 142 9.24 15.52 3.78
N LEU A 143 9.26 14.23 4.07
CA LEU A 143 9.87 13.65 5.27
C LEU A 143 11.26 13.12 5.00
N ALA A 144 11.43 12.37 3.92
CA ALA A 144 12.69 11.77 3.57
C ALA A 144 12.82 11.58 2.05
N SER A 145 14.00 11.84 1.49
CA SER A 145 14.32 11.72 0.07
C SER A 145 15.37 10.63 -0.11
N GLY A 146 15.14 9.71 -1.03
CA GLY A 146 16.10 8.71 -1.46
C GLY A 146 17.01 9.20 -2.58
N ARG A 147 17.85 8.29 -3.09
CA ARG A 147 18.77 8.52 -4.23
C ARG A 147 17.99 8.75 -5.54
N GLU A 148 18.61 9.43 -6.51
CA GLU A 148 18.06 9.70 -7.86
C GLU A 148 18.23 8.48 -8.77
N LEU A 149 17.60 7.35 -8.43
CA LEU A 149 17.83 6.07 -9.10
C LEU A 149 17.18 5.92 -10.46
N MET A 150 16.26 6.83 -10.83
CA MET A 150 15.57 6.80 -12.13
C MET A 150 16.12 7.84 -13.12
N LYS A 151 17.18 8.57 -12.74
CA LYS A 151 17.72 9.68 -13.54
C LYS A 151 18.20 9.22 -14.91
N GLY A 152 17.59 9.77 -15.96
CA GLY A 152 17.94 9.46 -17.34
C GLY A 152 17.46 8.08 -17.83
N ASP A 153 16.76 7.31 -17.01
CA ASP A 153 16.18 6.04 -17.41
C ASP A 153 14.81 6.25 -18.07
N SER A 154 14.68 5.80 -19.29
CA SER A 154 13.44 5.92 -20.07
C SER A 154 12.41 4.83 -19.75
N SER A 155 12.78 3.83 -18.94
CA SER A 155 11.90 2.71 -18.59
C SER A 155 12.25 2.11 -17.21
N PRO A 156 12.32 2.92 -16.14
CA PRO A 156 12.76 2.45 -14.84
C PRO A 156 11.81 1.40 -14.26
N LYS A 157 12.41 0.32 -13.78
CA LYS A 157 11.76 -0.76 -13.04
C LYS A 157 12.40 -0.88 -11.68
N LEU A 158 11.61 -0.76 -10.63
CA LEU A 158 12.11 -0.78 -9.26
C LEU A 158 11.15 -1.46 -8.30
N TYR A 159 11.70 -1.92 -7.21
CA TYR A 159 10.98 -2.45 -6.06
C TYR A 159 11.17 -1.52 -4.87
N ILE A 160 10.10 -1.28 -4.15
CA ILE A 160 10.06 -0.37 -3.00
C ILE A 160 9.53 -1.16 -1.81
N LYS A 161 10.24 -1.06 -0.71
CA LYS A 161 9.83 -1.59 0.60
C LYS A 161 9.77 -0.45 1.59
N VAL A 162 8.68 -0.36 2.35
CA VAL A 162 8.49 0.62 3.41
C VAL A 162 8.04 -0.09 4.68
N GLU A 163 8.61 0.28 5.80
CA GLU A 163 8.19 -0.23 7.11
C GLU A 163 7.91 0.94 8.05
N ARG A 164 6.88 0.79 8.87
CA ARG A 164 6.60 1.66 10.01
C ARG A 164 6.51 0.82 11.28
N ASP A 165 7.36 1.12 12.24
CA ASP A 165 7.32 0.45 13.54
C ASP A 165 6.24 1.03 14.48
N ASN A 166 6.10 0.41 15.66
CA ASN A 166 5.16 0.87 16.70
C ASN A 166 5.51 2.23 17.29
N ASN A 167 6.78 2.68 17.17
CA ASN A 167 7.28 3.94 17.68
C ASN A 167 7.16 5.09 16.66
N GLY A 168 6.67 4.79 15.46
CA GLY A 168 6.50 5.74 14.36
C GLY A 168 7.77 6.04 13.58
N TYR A 169 8.77 5.15 13.61
CA TYR A 169 9.89 5.22 12.69
C TYR A 169 9.49 4.62 11.35
N TRP A 170 9.59 5.43 10.32
CA TRP A 170 9.42 5.07 8.93
C TRP A 170 10.78 4.77 8.33
N THR A 171 10.94 3.62 7.73
CA THR A 171 12.14 3.25 6.97
C THR A 171 11.74 2.80 5.59
N PHE A 172 12.44 3.25 4.55
CA PHE A 172 12.19 2.76 3.21
C PHE A 172 13.49 2.36 2.51
N TRP A 173 13.35 1.40 1.62
CA TRP A 173 14.40 0.82 0.80
C TRP A 173 13.94 0.79 -0.65
N THR A 174 14.90 0.87 -1.55
CA THR A 174 14.67 0.71 -2.98
C THR A 174 15.63 -0.30 -3.58
N ARG A 175 15.21 -0.90 -4.68
CA ARG A 175 16.02 -1.80 -5.49
C ARG A 175 15.61 -1.63 -6.95
N LEU A 176 16.54 -1.39 -7.87
CA LEU A 176 16.28 -1.52 -9.30
C LEU A 176 16.06 -3.00 -9.66
N GLU A 177 15.35 -3.29 -10.74
CA GLU A 177 15.17 -4.68 -11.22
C GLU A 177 16.53 -5.36 -11.50
N SER A 178 17.53 -4.59 -11.93
CA SER A 178 18.90 -5.05 -12.17
C SER A 178 19.74 -5.29 -10.92
N GLU A 179 19.28 -4.84 -9.75
CA GLU A 179 19.97 -5.02 -8.47
C GLU A 179 19.43 -6.26 -7.74
N ASN A 180 20.30 -6.98 -7.02
CA ASN A 180 19.89 -8.17 -6.27
C ASN A 180 19.34 -7.84 -4.87
N GLU A 181 19.76 -6.70 -4.29
CA GLU A 181 19.44 -6.37 -2.92
C GLU A 181 18.86 -4.98 -2.75
N TYR A 182 17.99 -4.86 -1.73
CA TYR A 182 17.44 -3.58 -1.33
C TYR A 182 18.49 -2.68 -0.67
N VAL A 183 18.56 -1.45 -1.13
CA VAL A 183 19.36 -0.39 -0.50
C VAL A 183 18.47 0.40 0.46
N LYS A 184 18.88 0.51 1.73
CA LYS A 184 18.22 1.38 2.70
C LYS A 184 18.42 2.84 2.32
N GLU A 185 17.35 3.54 2.01
CA GLU A 185 17.40 4.93 1.62
C GLU A 185 17.43 5.86 2.84
N LYS A 186 16.42 5.81 3.68
CA LYS A 186 16.29 6.68 4.86
C LYS A 186 15.46 6.03 5.96
N GLN A 187 15.64 6.57 7.17
CA GLN A 187 14.75 6.34 8.30
C GLN A 187 14.43 7.70 8.95
N ILE A 188 13.17 7.92 9.28
CA ILE A 188 12.67 9.15 9.90
C ILE A 188 11.54 8.83 10.88
N LYS A 189 11.48 9.55 12.00
CA LYS A 189 10.36 9.45 12.93
C LYS A 189 9.29 10.48 12.56
N ASP A 190 8.07 10.00 12.36
CA ASP A 190 6.87 10.83 12.21
C ASP A 190 5.66 10.10 12.78
N THR A 191 4.95 10.78 13.68
CA THR A 191 3.82 10.23 14.44
C THR A 191 2.56 11.09 14.33
N ASP A 192 2.52 12.07 13.45
CA ASP A 192 1.42 13.03 13.35
C ASP A 192 0.11 12.36 12.94
N ILE A 193 0.18 11.33 12.07
CA ILE A 193 -1.00 10.56 11.66
C ILE A 193 -0.91 9.16 12.28
N GLN A 194 -1.99 8.74 12.99
CA GLN A 194 -2.03 7.49 13.75
C GLN A 194 -3.08 6.51 13.27
N THR A 195 -3.88 6.88 12.27
CA THR A 195 -4.95 6.05 11.72
C THR A 195 -4.91 6.04 10.21
N SER A 196 -5.40 4.94 9.63
CA SER A 196 -5.61 4.78 8.20
C SER A 196 -7.01 4.21 7.94
N ARG A 197 -7.55 4.46 6.77
CA ARG A 197 -8.78 3.86 6.26
C ARG A 197 -8.58 3.22 4.88
N TYR A 198 -7.59 3.69 4.14
CA TYR A 198 -7.32 3.26 2.77
C TYR A 198 -5.82 3.21 2.50
N CYS A 199 -5.45 2.40 1.51
CA CYS A 199 -4.16 2.37 0.84
C CYS A 199 -4.44 2.49 -0.66
N GLY A 200 -3.52 3.02 -1.48
CA GLY A 200 -3.84 3.14 -2.89
C GLY A 200 -2.78 3.78 -3.76
N ILE A 201 -3.08 3.87 -5.03
CA ILE A 201 -2.21 4.38 -6.08
C ILE A 201 -2.83 5.65 -6.66
N TYR A 202 -2.01 6.67 -6.89
CA TYR A 202 -2.36 7.92 -7.55
C TYR A 202 -1.31 8.26 -8.60
N CYS A 203 -1.74 8.37 -9.85
CA CYS A 203 -0.90 8.70 -10.99
C CYS A 203 -1.17 10.14 -11.45
N ILE A 204 -0.11 10.87 -11.78
CA ILE A 204 -0.15 12.19 -12.41
C ILE A 204 0.57 12.05 -13.76
N TYR A 205 -0.09 12.40 -14.85
CA TYR A 205 0.41 12.11 -16.18
C TYR A 205 0.03 13.15 -17.23
N THR A 206 0.88 13.29 -18.21
CA THR A 206 0.59 14.00 -19.47
C THR A 206 -0.06 13.01 -20.47
N LYS A 207 -0.69 13.54 -21.51
CA LYS A 207 -1.35 12.75 -22.56
C LYS A 207 -0.52 11.57 -23.07
N THR A 208 0.76 11.76 -23.32
CA THR A 208 1.66 10.72 -23.83
C THR A 208 2.06 9.66 -22.81
N ARG A 209 1.67 9.81 -21.54
CA ARG A 209 2.03 8.92 -20.42
C ARG A 209 0.82 8.30 -19.71
N CYS A 210 -0.39 8.52 -20.25
CA CYS A 210 -1.65 8.03 -19.71
C CYS A 210 -1.78 6.48 -19.65
N LYS A 211 -0.81 5.74 -20.18
CA LYS A 211 -0.73 4.26 -20.16
C LYS A 211 0.64 3.76 -19.68
N GLY A 212 1.47 4.64 -19.10
CA GLY A 212 2.87 4.35 -18.84
C GLY A 212 3.19 3.90 -17.40
N PHE A 213 2.21 3.61 -16.56
CA PHE A 213 2.42 3.25 -15.15
C PHE A 213 1.94 1.84 -14.87
N SER A 214 2.77 1.03 -14.23
CA SER A 214 2.43 -0.31 -13.79
C SER A 214 2.89 -0.54 -12.36
N PHE A 215 2.05 -1.23 -11.58
CA PHE A 215 2.32 -1.63 -10.21
C PHE A 215 2.06 -3.13 -10.06
N HIS A 216 2.98 -3.84 -9.43
CA HIS A 216 2.93 -5.28 -9.31
C HIS A 216 3.49 -5.76 -7.97
N HIS A 217 3.25 -7.02 -7.61
CA HIS A 217 3.71 -7.63 -6.36
C HIS A 217 3.39 -6.79 -5.11
N ILE A 218 2.20 -6.20 -5.06
CA ILE A 218 1.78 -5.38 -3.94
C ILE A 218 1.49 -6.29 -2.74
N GLN A 219 2.20 -6.05 -1.63
CA GLN A 219 2.08 -6.80 -0.38
C GLN A 219 1.91 -5.86 0.81
N LEU A 220 1.07 -6.25 1.74
CA LEU A 220 0.83 -5.59 3.02
C LEU A 220 0.93 -6.63 4.14
N SER A 221 1.80 -6.43 5.13
CA SER A 221 1.99 -7.36 6.24
C SER A 221 2.32 -6.66 7.56
#